data_c9d29508e42938e8ec3240ec0b19c675
#
_entry.id   c9d29508e42938e8ec3240ec0b19c675
#
_cell.length_a   1.000
_cell.length_b   1.000
_cell.length_c   1.000
_cell.angle_alpha   90.00
_cell.angle_beta   90.00
_cell.angle_gamma   90.00
#
_symmetry.space_group_name_H-M   'P 1'
#
loop_
_entity.id
_entity.type
_entity.pdbx_description
1 polymer ?
#
loop_
_entity_poly.entity_id
_entity_poly.type
_entity_poly.pdbx_seq_one_letter_code
_entity_poly.pdbx_strand_id
1 'polypeptide(L)'
;MHRKPFTTAILCLGISFIILTASRADSTISPANPFSYGANVGWVNNKHDQPSAPGGLVVSEFTVSGYAYGANIGWIFFGASSPANGVRYTNVAADTGVNHDGSGNFSGYAYSANAGWISFGWAGTGSPDRPRISLATGAFSGYAYGANIGWLNLATLSTASIAAPDTDGDGIADAWETEHFGNLTTADATSDNDGDGASDRAEYQAMTDPADGQSYFRIVSQTINAGMTNATIVFTSRSSRRYRLQWTPDLTTWLTDSSLGIFSADPGPTTTRTINFPTGAKRFFRAVSVLPLQN
;
A
#
# COMPACT_ATOMS: atom_id res chain seq x y z
N MET A 1 -11.56 74.83 -37.92
CA MET A 1 -11.58 74.18 -36.58
C MET A 1 -12.05 72.77 -36.73
N HIS A 2 -11.08 71.82 -36.79
CA HIS A 2 -11.36 70.38 -36.90
C HIS A 2 -11.20 69.76 -35.51
N ARG A 3 -12.29 69.25 -34.96
CA ARG A 3 -12.26 68.44 -33.72
C ARG A 3 -12.03 66.99 -34.10
N LYS A 4 -10.96 66.41 -33.56
CA LYS A 4 -10.70 64.98 -33.64
C LYS A 4 -11.52 64.26 -32.55
N PRO A 5 -12.08 63.05 -32.82
CA PRO A 5 -12.73 62.26 -31.81
C PRO A 5 -11.72 61.52 -30.95
N PHE A 6 -11.88 61.52 -29.63
CA PHE A 6 -11.18 60.71 -28.68
C PHE A 6 -11.80 59.29 -28.68
N THR A 7 -11.02 58.30 -29.04
CA THR A 7 -11.42 56.89 -28.93
C THR A 7 -10.94 56.37 -27.56
N THR A 8 -11.88 56.11 -26.65
CA THR A 8 -11.59 55.51 -25.36
C THR A 8 -11.52 53.98 -25.56
N ALA A 9 -10.33 53.41 -25.45
CA ALA A 9 -10.14 51.94 -25.43
C ALA A 9 -10.45 51.43 -24.03
N ILE A 10 -11.49 50.60 -23.90
CA ILE A 10 -11.81 49.86 -22.68
C ILE A 10 -10.98 48.58 -22.68
N LEU A 11 -10.00 48.54 -21.79
CA LEU A 11 -9.19 47.33 -21.55
C LEU A 11 -10.00 46.41 -20.62
N CYS A 12 -10.66 45.40 -21.18
CA CYS A 12 -11.25 44.32 -20.38
C CYS A 12 -10.12 43.39 -19.87
N LEU A 13 -9.75 43.53 -18.59
CA LEU A 13 -8.95 42.54 -17.90
C LEU A 13 -9.81 41.30 -17.66
N GLY A 14 -9.63 40.27 -18.48
CA GLY A 14 -10.19 38.94 -18.22
C GLY A 14 -9.48 38.31 -17.04
N ILE A 15 -10.12 38.25 -15.87
CA ILE A 15 -9.66 37.43 -14.75
C ILE A 15 -10.00 35.97 -15.09
N SER A 16 -9.02 35.22 -15.59
CA SER A 16 -9.13 33.74 -15.67
C SER A 16 -9.08 33.18 -14.25
N PHE A 17 -10.25 32.80 -13.75
CA PHE A 17 -10.31 31.92 -12.58
C PHE A 17 -9.78 30.54 -12.99
N ILE A 18 -8.53 30.20 -12.60
CA ILE A 18 -8.05 28.82 -12.61
C ILE A 18 -8.76 28.15 -11.43
N ILE A 19 -9.85 27.42 -11.72
CA ILE A 19 -10.44 26.50 -10.76
C ILE A 19 -9.42 25.35 -10.64
N LEU A 20 -8.57 25.37 -9.61
CA LEU A 20 -7.85 24.19 -9.18
C LEU A 20 -8.91 23.19 -8.69
N THR A 21 -9.34 22.30 -9.55
CA THR A 21 -10.02 21.08 -9.10
C THR A 21 -8.95 20.25 -8.39
N ALA A 22 -9.06 20.15 -7.07
CA ALA A 22 -8.26 19.19 -6.33
C ALA A 22 -8.47 17.83 -7.00
N SER A 23 -7.40 17.24 -7.52
CA SER A 23 -7.43 15.90 -8.08
C SER A 23 -7.82 14.94 -6.96
N ARG A 24 -9.02 14.40 -7.05
CA ARG A 24 -9.50 13.36 -6.13
C ARG A 24 -8.72 12.10 -6.46
N ALA A 25 -8.10 11.49 -5.47
CA ALA A 25 -7.49 10.19 -5.65
C ALA A 25 -8.57 9.16 -6.03
N ASP A 26 -8.33 8.42 -7.09
CA ASP A 26 -9.22 7.35 -7.50
C ASP A 26 -9.23 6.24 -6.44
N SER A 27 -10.40 5.64 -6.22
CA SER A 27 -10.53 4.53 -5.29
C SER A 27 -9.71 3.33 -5.76
N THR A 28 -8.93 2.74 -4.84
CA THR A 28 -8.18 1.50 -5.09
C THR A 28 -9.06 0.25 -5.05
N ILE A 29 -10.30 0.37 -4.56
CA ILE A 29 -11.24 -0.75 -4.41
C ILE A 29 -11.56 -1.37 -5.78
N SER A 30 -11.51 -2.69 -5.84
CA SER A 30 -11.85 -3.45 -7.05
C SER A 30 -13.31 -3.26 -7.44
N PRO A 31 -13.62 -2.94 -8.71
CA PRO A 31 -15.01 -2.84 -9.16
C PRO A 31 -15.75 -4.19 -9.14
N ALA A 32 -15.03 -5.32 -9.13
CA ALA A 32 -15.63 -6.64 -9.06
C ALA A 32 -16.16 -6.98 -7.65
N ASN A 33 -15.52 -6.46 -6.59
CA ASN A 33 -15.89 -6.77 -5.21
C ASN A 33 -15.86 -5.48 -4.35
N PRO A 34 -16.80 -4.53 -4.57
CA PRO A 34 -16.75 -3.23 -3.90
C PRO A 34 -17.50 -3.18 -2.57
N PHE A 35 -18.16 -4.27 -2.15
CA PHE A 35 -19.10 -4.25 -1.05
C PHE A 35 -18.60 -4.99 0.18
N SER A 36 -18.91 -4.45 1.37
CA SER A 36 -18.93 -5.14 2.65
C SER A 36 -20.35 -5.28 3.15
N TYR A 37 -20.62 -6.17 4.13
CA TYR A 37 -21.97 -6.49 4.59
C TYR A 37 -22.07 -6.55 6.11
N GLY A 38 -23.09 -5.90 6.66
CA GLY A 38 -23.46 -6.01 8.08
C GLY A 38 -24.91 -6.44 8.23
N ALA A 39 -25.19 -7.40 9.13
CA ALA A 39 -26.54 -7.94 9.32
C ALA A 39 -27.57 -6.85 9.69
N ASN A 40 -27.16 -5.84 10.44
CA ASN A 40 -28.02 -4.73 10.90
C ASN A 40 -28.04 -3.53 9.94
N VAL A 41 -27.10 -3.43 9.00
CA VAL A 41 -26.94 -2.25 8.13
C VAL A 41 -27.04 -2.55 6.64
N GLY A 42 -26.99 -3.82 6.29
CA GLY A 42 -27.01 -4.25 4.88
C GLY A 42 -25.68 -4.05 4.17
N TRP A 43 -25.76 -3.85 2.86
CA TRP A 43 -24.60 -3.64 2.02
C TRP A 43 -24.01 -2.23 2.18
N VAL A 44 -22.69 -2.16 2.24
CA VAL A 44 -21.91 -0.93 2.26
C VAL A 44 -21.04 -0.90 1.01
N ASN A 45 -21.21 0.13 0.18
CA ASN A 45 -20.41 0.36 -1.01
C ASN A 45 -19.12 1.10 -0.62
N ASN A 46 -17.98 0.47 -0.85
CA ASN A 46 -16.65 1.00 -0.54
C ASN A 46 -15.97 1.64 -1.76
N LYS A 47 -16.54 1.47 -2.97
CA LYS A 47 -16.10 2.11 -4.20
C LYS A 47 -17.17 3.06 -4.70
N HIS A 48 -17.05 4.33 -4.32
CA HIS A 48 -18.04 5.34 -4.71
C HIS A 48 -17.44 6.29 -5.75
N ASP A 49 -17.83 6.12 -7.01
CA ASP A 49 -17.23 6.82 -8.17
C ASP A 49 -18.07 8.01 -8.68
N GLN A 50 -19.10 8.44 -7.96
CA GLN A 50 -19.94 9.56 -8.41
C GLN A 50 -19.17 10.89 -8.30
N PRO A 51 -19.16 11.74 -9.36
CA PRO A 51 -18.38 12.98 -9.37
C PRO A 51 -18.75 13.98 -8.29
N SER A 52 -20.00 13.95 -7.81
CA SER A 52 -20.54 14.86 -6.79
C SER A 52 -20.47 14.30 -5.36
N ALA A 53 -19.94 13.08 -5.17
CA ALA A 53 -19.87 12.43 -3.88
C ALA A 53 -18.43 12.32 -3.39
N PRO A 54 -18.20 12.11 -2.07
CA PRO A 54 -16.88 11.75 -1.56
C PRO A 54 -16.32 10.51 -2.27
N GLY A 55 -15.01 10.45 -2.45
CA GLY A 55 -14.32 9.31 -3.08
C GLY A 55 -14.50 8.01 -2.32
N GLY A 56 -14.47 6.88 -3.03
CA GLY A 56 -14.38 5.57 -2.43
C GLY A 56 -13.10 5.39 -1.60
N LEU A 57 -12.94 4.22 -1.02
CA LEU A 57 -11.76 3.94 -0.20
C LEU A 57 -10.49 3.87 -1.05
N VAL A 58 -9.42 4.42 -0.50
CA VAL A 58 -8.04 4.27 -0.97
C VAL A 58 -7.26 3.49 0.08
N VAL A 59 -6.80 2.30 -0.30
CA VAL A 59 -5.89 1.49 0.53
C VAL A 59 -4.46 1.88 0.15
N SER A 60 -3.70 2.39 1.11
CA SER A 60 -2.27 2.70 0.94
C SER A 60 -1.39 1.77 1.78
N GLU A 61 -0.07 1.94 1.71
CA GLU A 61 0.86 1.11 2.49
C GLU A 61 0.62 1.19 4.00
N PHE A 62 0.17 2.33 4.51
CA PHE A 62 0.02 2.54 5.96
C PHE A 62 -1.36 3.00 6.40
N THR A 63 -2.28 3.33 5.48
CA THR A 63 -3.62 3.81 5.84
C THR A 63 -4.70 3.28 4.90
N VAL A 64 -5.95 3.40 5.36
CA VAL A 64 -7.14 3.35 4.51
C VAL A 64 -7.88 4.67 4.70
N SER A 65 -8.05 5.42 3.62
CA SER A 65 -8.69 6.73 3.63
C SER A 65 -9.92 6.78 2.73
N GLY A 66 -10.67 7.89 2.80
CA GLY A 66 -11.85 8.11 1.95
C GLY A 66 -13.15 7.73 2.62
N TYR A 67 -14.15 7.41 1.81
CA TYR A 67 -15.51 7.18 2.28
C TYR A 67 -16.12 5.90 1.71
N ALA A 68 -16.94 5.24 2.52
CA ALA A 68 -17.88 4.23 2.10
C ALA A 68 -19.31 4.73 2.31
N TYR A 69 -20.29 4.09 1.66
CA TYR A 69 -21.71 4.46 1.77
C TYR A 69 -22.59 3.24 2.02
N GLY A 70 -23.36 3.29 3.09
CA GLY A 70 -24.41 2.32 3.40
C GLY A 70 -25.79 2.98 3.35
N ALA A 71 -26.75 2.39 2.62
CA ALA A 71 -28.09 2.96 2.45
C ALA A 71 -28.80 3.25 3.78
N ASN A 72 -28.55 2.43 4.81
CA ASN A 72 -29.18 2.53 6.11
C ASN A 72 -28.42 3.39 7.15
N ILE A 73 -27.13 3.67 6.89
CA ILE A 73 -26.28 4.40 7.86
C ILE A 73 -25.59 5.62 7.26
N GLY A 74 -25.78 5.88 5.95
CA GLY A 74 -25.16 6.99 5.25
C GLY A 74 -23.64 6.81 5.03
N TRP A 75 -22.93 7.92 5.05
CA TRP A 75 -21.50 7.96 4.85
C TRP A 75 -20.71 7.43 6.04
N ILE A 76 -19.66 6.68 5.74
CA ILE A 76 -18.68 6.19 6.69
C ILE A 76 -17.33 6.77 6.27
N PHE A 77 -16.71 7.55 7.12
CA PHE A 77 -15.40 8.17 6.93
C PHE A 77 -14.31 7.27 7.50
N PHE A 78 -13.30 6.94 6.69
CA PHE A 78 -12.18 6.06 7.05
C PHE A 78 -10.90 6.84 7.40
N GLY A 79 -10.86 8.11 7.14
CA GLY A 79 -9.74 9.00 7.39
C GLY A 79 -9.51 9.97 6.22
N ALA A 80 -8.80 11.05 6.49
CA ALA A 80 -8.34 12.00 5.47
C ALA A 80 -7.28 11.34 4.56
N SER A 81 -7.08 11.87 3.37
CA SER A 81 -6.06 11.35 2.45
C SER A 81 -4.63 11.42 3.00
N SER A 82 -4.38 12.33 3.95
CA SER A 82 -3.09 12.48 4.61
C SER A 82 -3.29 12.54 6.13
N PRO A 83 -2.71 11.62 6.90
CA PRO A 83 -2.60 11.72 8.36
C PRO A 83 -1.79 12.95 8.78
N ALA A 84 -1.95 13.42 10.02
CA ALA A 84 -1.26 14.60 10.52
C ALA A 84 0.28 14.47 10.52
N ASN A 85 0.80 13.25 10.68
CA ASN A 85 2.24 12.96 10.62
C ASN A 85 2.73 12.49 9.24
N GLY A 86 1.86 12.50 8.22
CA GLY A 86 2.18 12.03 6.86
C GLY A 86 2.22 10.51 6.68
N VAL A 87 2.13 9.71 7.75
CA VAL A 87 2.33 8.26 7.71
C VAL A 87 1.09 7.48 8.18
N ARG A 88 0.68 7.68 9.44
CA ARG A 88 -0.43 6.95 10.08
C ARG A 88 -1.28 7.87 10.95
N TYR A 89 -2.59 7.59 11.04
CA TYR A 89 -3.46 8.28 11.98
C TYR A 89 -3.08 7.93 13.41
N THR A 90 -2.97 8.94 14.25
CA THR A 90 -2.72 8.76 15.70
C THR A 90 -3.96 8.24 16.43
N ASN A 91 -5.13 8.38 15.81
CA ASN A 91 -6.45 8.09 16.40
C ASN A 91 -6.74 8.91 17.66
N VAL A 92 -6.22 10.14 17.69
CA VAL A 92 -6.45 11.13 18.74
C VAL A 92 -7.04 12.39 18.11
N ALA A 93 -8.11 12.91 18.71
CA ALA A 93 -8.81 14.12 18.28
C ALA A 93 -9.25 14.04 16.80
N ALA A 94 -8.85 15.04 15.98
CA ALA A 94 -9.22 15.11 14.56
C ALA A 94 -8.40 14.18 13.65
N ASP A 95 -7.25 13.65 14.13
CA ASP A 95 -6.38 12.75 13.38
C ASP A 95 -6.81 11.28 13.55
N THR A 96 -8.03 10.98 13.09
CA THR A 96 -8.66 9.67 13.25
C THR A 96 -8.88 9.01 11.91
N GLY A 97 -8.57 7.72 11.83
CA GLY A 97 -8.75 6.92 10.63
C GLY A 97 -8.35 5.46 10.80
N VAL A 98 -8.44 4.70 9.72
CA VAL A 98 -8.05 3.30 9.66
C VAL A 98 -6.59 3.21 9.21
N ASN A 99 -5.75 2.58 10.03
CA ASN A 99 -4.37 2.30 9.73
C ASN A 99 -4.19 0.91 9.12
N HIS A 100 -3.19 0.78 8.26
CA HIS A 100 -2.66 -0.46 7.72
C HIS A 100 -1.22 -0.64 8.22
N ASP A 101 -0.87 -1.80 8.75
CA ASP A 101 0.46 -2.06 9.33
C ASP A 101 1.54 -2.41 8.30
N GLY A 102 1.22 -2.34 7.01
CA GLY A 102 2.09 -2.79 5.92
C GLY A 102 2.07 -4.31 5.70
N SER A 103 1.63 -5.09 6.68
CA SER A 103 1.61 -6.57 6.63
C SER A 103 0.23 -7.15 6.39
N GLY A 104 -0.75 -6.29 6.14
CA GLY A 104 -2.12 -6.67 5.84
C GLY A 104 -3.09 -6.50 7.00
N ASN A 105 -2.70 -6.13 8.22
CA ASN A 105 -3.64 -5.96 9.32
C ASN A 105 -4.11 -4.52 9.41
N PHE A 106 -5.41 -4.35 9.70
CA PHE A 106 -5.98 -3.04 9.95
C PHE A 106 -6.11 -2.76 11.46
N SER A 107 -6.12 -1.47 11.80
CA SER A 107 -6.35 -0.94 13.14
C SER A 107 -6.98 0.44 13.06
N GLY A 108 -7.28 1.06 14.23
CA GLY A 108 -7.90 2.38 14.26
C GLY A 108 -9.41 2.32 14.03
N TYR A 109 -9.98 3.45 13.58
CA TYR A 109 -11.42 3.67 13.58
C TYR A 109 -11.90 4.33 12.30
N ALA A 110 -13.06 3.88 11.79
CA ALA A 110 -13.90 4.66 10.89
C ALA A 110 -15.05 5.29 11.66
N TYR A 111 -15.69 6.33 11.10
CA TYR A 111 -16.79 7.05 11.73
C TYR A 111 -17.96 7.28 10.77
N SER A 112 -19.17 7.06 11.29
CA SER A 112 -20.41 7.47 10.61
C SER A 112 -21.27 8.31 11.56
N ALA A 113 -21.83 9.41 11.06
CA ALA A 113 -22.69 10.28 11.84
C ALA A 113 -23.93 9.54 12.42
N ASN A 114 -24.42 8.51 11.72
CA ASN A 114 -25.62 7.75 12.12
C ASN A 114 -25.27 6.44 12.85
N ALA A 115 -24.04 5.93 12.73
CA ALA A 115 -23.63 4.67 13.31
C ALA A 115 -22.58 4.83 14.43
N GLY A 116 -21.91 5.99 14.52
CA GLY A 116 -20.81 6.24 15.44
C GLY A 116 -19.51 5.59 14.98
N TRP A 117 -18.66 5.23 15.93
CA TRP A 117 -17.35 4.64 15.70
C TRP A 117 -17.41 3.18 15.31
N ILE A 118 -16.61 2.80 14.33
CA ILE A 118 -16.43 1.44 13.82
C ILE A 118 -14.96 1.06 13.99
N SER A 119 -14.68 0.09 14.84
CA SER A 119 -13.31 -0.36 15.17
C SER A 119 -12.78 -1.37 14.15
N PHE A 120 -11.55 -1.14 13.68
CA PHE A 120 -10.77 -2.06 12.87
C PHE A 120 -9.65 -2.74 13.67
N GLY A 121 -9.45 -2.37 14.92
CA GLY A 121 -8.42 -2.88 15.82
C GLY A 121 -8.94 -3.62 17.06
N TRP A 122 -10.19 -4.10 17.06
CA TRP A 122 -10.83 -4.74 18.21
C TRP A 122 -10.21 -6.09 18.62
N ALA A 123 -9.49 -6.76 17.69
CA ALA A 123 -8.84 -8.05 17.93
C ALA A 123 -7.32 -7.97 17.71
N GLY A 124 -6.57 -8.83 18.41
CA GLY A 124 -5.13 -8.97 18.22
C GLY A 124 -4.78 -9.50 16.84
N THR A 125 -3.51 -9.30 16.39
CA THR A 125 -3.03 -9.68 15.05
C THR A 125 -3.12 -11.18 14.77
N GLY A 126 -3.11 -12.04 15.79
CA GLY A 126 -3.29 -13.50 15.66
C GLY A 126 -4.72 -13.96 15.50
N SER A 127 -5.74 -13.10 15.70
CA SER A 127 -7.14 -13.50 15.54
C SER A 127 -7.49 -13.68 14.06
N PRO A 128 -8.17 -14.78 13.66
CA PRO A 128 -8.65 -14.95 12.29
C PRO A 128 -9.73 -13.94 11.90
N ASP A 129 -10.45 -13.40 12.89
CA ASP A 129 -11.58 -12.48 12.70
C ASP A 129 -11.15 -11.00 12.63
N ARG A 130 -9.88 -10.70 12.88
CA ARG A 130 -9.35 -9.35 12.74
C ARG A 130 -9.50 -8.84 11.29
N PRO A 131 -9.93 -7.58 11.10
CA PRO A 131 -9.88 -6.92 9.79
C PRO A 131 -8.48 -6.98 9.17
N ARG A 132 -8.39 -7.50 7.95
CA ARG A 132 -7.12 -7.60 7.22
C ARG A 132 -7.31 -7.64 5.72
N ILE A 133 -6.22 -7.47 4.98
CA ILE A 133 -6.12 -7.59 3.54
C ILE A 133 -5.04 -8.58 3.16
N SER A 134 -5.27 -9.38 2.14
CA SER A 134 -4.25 -10.21 1.51
C SER A 134 -3.37 -9.37 0.57
N LEU A 135 -2.10 -9.25 0.87
CA LEU A 135 -1.12 -8.56 0.02
C LEU A 135 -0.88 -9.27 -1.32
N ALA A 136 -1.35 -10.52 -1.44
CA ALA A 136 -1.24 -11.32 -2.66
C ALA A 136 -2.41 -11.10 -3.62
N THR A 137 -3.62 -10.92 -3.09
CA THR A 137 -4.86 -10.94 -3.89
C THR A 137 -5.70 -9.68 -3.74
N GLY A 138 -5.40 -8.82 -2.77
CA GLY A 138 -6.21 -7.66 -2.41
C GLY A 138 -7.54 -8.00 -1.72
N ALA A 139 -7.81 -9.27 -1.45
CA ALA A 139 -9.03 -9.68 -0.76
C ALA A 139 -9.01 -9.27 0.70
N PHE A 140 -10.08 -8.65 1.17
CA PHE A 140 -10.27 -8.37 2.59
C PHE A 140 -10.81 -9.60 3.32
N SER A 141 -10.63 -9.66 4.62
CA SER A 141 -11.19 -10.69 5.50
C SER A 141 -11.39 -10.15 6.92
N GLY A 142 -12.09 -10.94 7.74
CA GLY A 142 -12.40 -10.54 9.10
C GLY A 142 -13.58 -9.57 9.20
N TYR A 143 -13.75 -8.97 10.37
CA TYR A 143 -14.90 -8.17 10.72
C TYR A 143 -14.48 -6.86 11.37
N ALA A 144 -15.04 -5.73 10.95
CA ALA A 144 -15.03 -4.50 11.74
C ALA A 144 -16.22 -4.50 12.71
N TYR A 145 -16.12 -3.76 13.82
CA TYR A 145 -17.15 -3.73 14.87
C TYR A 145 -17.56 -2.32 15.23
N GLY A 146 -18.85 -2.05 15.21
CA GLY A 146 -19.45 -0.82 15.73
C GLY A 146 -20.52 -1.11 16.78
N ALA A 147 -20.50 -0.40 17.92
CA ALA A 147 -21.42 -0.66 19.01
C ALA A 147 -22.92 -0.55 18.60
N ASN A 148 -23.23 0.35 17.66
CA ASN A 148 -24.60 0.59 17.20
C ASN A 148 -25.00 -0.28 15.99
N ILE A 149 -24.04 -0.89 15.29
CA ILE A 149 -24.29 -1.64 14.06
C ILE A 149 -23.92 -3.12 14.16
N GLY A 150 -23.16 -3.52 15.18
CA GLY A 150 -22.60 -4.85 15.29
C GLY A 150 -21.44 -5.09 14.31
N TRP A 151 -21.37 -6.29 13.77
CA TRP A 151 -20.29 -6.75 12.91
C TRP A 151 -20.51 -6.37 11.45
N LEU A 152 -19.45 -5.84 10.84
CA LEU A 152 -19.36 -5.59 9.40
C LEU A 152 -18.37 -6.59 8.78
N ASN A 153 -18.88 -7.53 8.00
CA ASN A 153 -18.09 -8.55 7.29
C ASN A 153 -17.38 -7.93 6.09
N LEU A 154 -16.07 -8.13 5.99
CA LEU A 154 -15.23 -7.58 4.94
C LEU A 154 -14.90 -8.60 3.83
N ALA A 155 -15.27 -9.87 3.97
CA ALA A 155 -14.84 -10.96 3.08
C ALA A 155 -15.35 -10.85 1.63
N THR A 156 -16.29 -9.96 1.34
CA THR A 156 -16.79 -9.67 -0.02
C THR A 156 -16.16 -8.43 -0.65
N LEU A 157 -15.19 -7.83 0.04
CA LEU A 157 -14.47 -6.63 -0.41
C LEU A 157 -13.08 -7.01 -0.93
N SER A 158 -12.62 -6.34 -1.99
CA SER A 158 -11.23 -6.42 -2.42
C SER A 158 -10.72 -5.08 -2.94
N THR A 159 -9.41 -4.86 -2.86
CA THR A 159 -8.71 -3.78 -3.55
C THR A 159 -7.99 -4.31 -4.78
N ALA A 160 -7.87 -3.48 -5.81
CA ALA A 160 -7.13 -3.80 -7.03
C ALA A 160 -5.65 -3.39 -6.93
N SER A 161 -5.33 -2.43 -6.06
CA SER A 161 -3.98 -1.91 -5.84
C SER A 161 -3.81 -1.40 -4.42
N ILE A 162 -2.56 -1.21 -4.02
CA ILE A 162 -2.19 -0.45 -2.83
C ILE A 162 -1.54 0.84 -3.33
N ALA A 163 -2.07 1.98 -2.91
CA ALA A 163 -1.54 3.29 -3.29
C ALA A 163 -0.23 3.56 -2.54
N ALA A 164 0.76 4.02 -3.27
CA ALA A 164 2.05 4.47 -2.75
C ALA A 164 2.37 5.81 -3.46
N PRO A 165 1.82 6.94 -2.97
CA PRO A 165 2.15 8.25 -3.51
C PRO A 165 3.67 8.47 -3.48
N ASP A 166 4.20 9.01 -4.58
CA ASP A 166 5.61 9.32 -4.79
C ASP A 166 5.60 10.70 -5.48
N THR A 167 5.75 11.76 -4.67
CA THR A 167 5.50 13.15 -5.10
C THR A 167 6.66 13.70 -5.91
N ASP A 168 7.89 13.32 -5.63
CA ASP A 168 9.09 13.78 -6.33
C ASP A 168 9.54 12.85 -7.45
N GLY A 169 8.96 11.62 -7.53
CA GLY A 169 9.11 10.70 -8.66
C GLY A 169 10.41 9.92 -8.65
N ASP A 170 11.01 9.71 -7.50
CA ASP A 170 12.30 9.01 -7.36
C ASP A 170 12.15 7.48 -7.21
N GLY A 171 10.91 7.00 -7.01
CA GLY A 171 10.56 5.58 -6.89
C GLY A 171 10.53 5.09 -5.45
N ILE A 172 10.48 6.01 -4.48
CA ILE A 172 10.25 5.78 -3.05
C ILE A 172 8.90 6.40 -2.69
N ALA A 173 8.14 5.79 -1.79
CA ALA A 173 6.85 6.34 -1.40
C ALA A 173 6.98 7.41 -0.32
N ASP A 174 6.26 8.54 -0.48
CA ASP A 174 6.23 9.68 0.43
C ASP A 174 6.09 9.26 1.91
N ALA A 175 5.22 8.28 2.19
CA ALA A 175 4.96 7.83 3.55
C ALA A 175 6.15 7.09 4.17
N TRP A 176 6.91 6.33 3.38
CA TRP A 176 8.11 5.65 3.83
C TRP A 176 9.24 6.66 4.10
N GLU A 177 9.46 7.63 3.19
CA GLU A 177 10.43 8.70 3.38
C GLU A 177 10.10 9.55 4.61
N THR A 178 8.82 9.89 4.78
CA THR A 178 8.37 10.64 5.97
C THR A 178 8.59 9.84 7.25
N GLU A 179 8.39 8.51 7.23
CA GLU A 179 8.60 7.63 8.39
C GLU A 179 10.08 7.57 8.79
N HIS A 180 10.99 7.46 7.82
CA HIS A 180 12.42 7.27 8.08
C HIS A 180 13.21 8.59 8.19
N PHE A 181 12.86 9.59 7.39
CA PHE A 181 13.65 10.84 7.27
C PHE A 181 12.86 12.08 7.69
N GLY A 182 11.54 12.03 7.82
CA GLY A 182 10.70 13.18 8.16
C GLY A 182 10.54 14.20 7.03
N ASN A 183 11.01 13.90 5.82
CA ASN A 183 10.93 14.74 4.62
C ASN A 183 11.07 13.88 3.36
N LEU A 184 10.83 14.49 2.17
CA LEU A 184 10.89 13.83 0.85
C LEU A 184 12.15 14.23 0.04
N THR A 185 13.23 14.62 0.69
CA THR A 185 14.42 15.14 0.01
C THR A 185 15.73 14.54 0.51
N THR A 186 15.70 13.71 1.54
CA THR A 186 16.87 13.04 2.08
C THR A 186 17.18 11.76 1.31
N ALA A 187 16.15 10.95 1.02
CA ALA A 187 16.29 9.80 0.15
C ALA A 187 16.12 10.20 -1.33
N ASP A 188 16.74 9.47 -2.22
CA ASP A 188 16.51 9.48 -3.66
C ASP A 188 16.81 8.09 -4.26
N ALA A 189 16.64 7.96 -5.57
CA ALA A 189 16.83 6.68 -6.27
C ALA A 189 18.23 6.06 -6.09
N THR A 190 19.23 6.83 -5.64
CA THR A 190 20.65 6.46 -5.57
C THR A 190 21.30 6.69 -4.21
N SER A 191 20.64 7.40 -3.31
CA SER A 191 21.13 7.64 -1.95
C SER A 191 21.28 6.30 -1.20
N ASP A 192 22.24 6.27 -0.27
CA ASP A 192 22.57 5.15 0.62
C ASP A 192 22.91 5.79 1.96
N ASN A 193 21.90 5.96 2.81
CA ASN A 193 22.00 6.82 3.98
C ASN A 193 22.86 6.22 5.12
N ASP A 194 22.92 4.91 5.24
CA ASP A 194 23.72 4.20 6.25
C ASP A 194 25.05 3.63 5.72
N GLY A 195 25.26 3.68 4.39
CA GLY A 195 26.52 3.33 3.74
C GLY A 195 26.76 1.81 3.64
N ASP A 196 25.70 0.97 3.66
CA ASP A 196 25.83 -0.47 3.64
C ASP A 196 25.95 -1.07 2.22
N GLY A 197 25.72 -0.24 1.19
CA GLY A 197 25.78 -0.58 -0.23
C GLY A 197 24.43 -0.93 -0.84
N ALA A 198 23.32 -0.91 -0.07
CA ALA A 198 21.97 -0.88 -0.58
C ALA A 198 21.51 0.57 -0.73
N SER A 199 20.90 0.97 -1.84
CA SER A 199 20.32 2.30 -1.94
C SER A 199 19.02 2.39 -1.14
N ASP A 200 18.65 3.57 -0.64
CA ASP A 200 17.40 3.82 0.09
C ASP A 200 16.19 3.33 -0.72
N ARG A 201 16.22 3.46 -2.05
CA ARG A 201 15.20 2.88 -2.93
C ARG A 201 15.17 1.35 -2.90
N ALA A 202 16.32 0.68 -2.84
CA ALA A 202 16.37 -0.77 -2.73
C ALA A 202 15.85 -1.22 -1.37
N GLU A 203 16.10 -0.43 -0.33
CA GLU A 203 15.61 -0.66 1.01
C GLU A 203 14.10 -0.43 1.12
N TYR A 204 13.57 0.64 0.54
CA TYR A 204 12.12 0.79 0.38
C TYR A 204 11.48 -0.43 -0.29
N GLN A 205 12.06 -0.91 -1.39
CA GLN A 205 11.56 -2.10 -2.08
C GLN A 205 11.61 -3.36 -1.21
N ALA A 206 12.62 -3.48 -0.37
CA ALA A 206 12.80 -4.62 0.54
C ALA A 206 12.11 -4.43 1.90
N MET A 207 11.71 -3.21 2.25
CA MET A 207 11.23 -2.77 3.56
C MET A 207 12.28 -3.02 4.64
N THR A 208 13.53 -2.70 4.36
CA THR A 208 14.63 -2.64 5.32
C THR A 208 14.74 -1.25 5.93
N ASP A 209 15.58 -1.07 6.93
CA ASP A 209 15.75 0.19 7.66
C ASP A 209 16.94 0.96 7.06
N PRO A 210 16.73 2.12 6.41
CA PRO A 210 17.78 2.87 5.73
C PRO A 210 18.73 3.62 6.69
N ALA A 211 18.56 3.45 8.00
CA ALA A 211 19.44 4.01 9.02
C ALA A 211 20.20 2.91 9.79
N ASP A 212 20.07 1.64 9.42
CA ASP A 212 20.71 0.50 10.06
C ASP A 212 21.44 -0.38 9.03
N GLY A 213 22.73 -0.16 8.83
CA GLY A 213 23.60 -0.91 7.92
C GLY A 213 23.72 -2.42 8.20
N GLN A 214 22.94 -2.97 9.14
CA GLN A 214 22.77 -4.41 9.32
C GLN A 214 21.40 -4.90 8.79
N SER A 215 20.51 -3.98 8.42
CA SER A 215 19.14 -4.24 7.98
C SER A 215 19.03 -4.27 6.46
N TYR A 216 19.73 -5.12 5.76
CA TYR A 216 19.67 -5.21 4.30
C TYR A 216 19.09 -6.54 3.78
N PHE A 217 18.59 -6.49 2.55
CA PHE A 217 18.01 -7.64 1.87
C PHE A 217 19.10 -8.54 1.27
N ARG A 218 19.19 -9.78 1.77
CA ARG A 218 20.27 -10.71 1.36
C ARG A 218 19.88 -12.17 1.38
N ILE A 219 20.58 -12.99 0.62
CA ILE A 219 20.61 -14.45 0.81
C ILE A 219 21.49 -14.73 2.03
N VAL A 220 20.91 -15.41 3.02
CA VAL A 220 21.59 -15.82 4.26
C VAL A 220 22.34 -17.13 4.08
N SER A 221 21.72 -18.08 3.37
CA SER A 221 22.36 -19.35 3.04
C SER A 221 21.76 -19.98 1.79
N GLN A 222 22.55 -20.84 1.16
CA GLN A 222 22.10 -21.69 0.06
C GLN A 222 22.64 -23.10 0.18
N THR A 223 21.85 -24.12 -0.15
CA THR A 223 22.26 -25.52 -0.19
C THR A 223 21.76 -26.13 -1.49
N ILE A 224 22.67 -26.68 -2.28
CA ILE A 224 22.38 -27.36 -3.54
C ILE A 224 22.31 -28.87 -3.29
N ASN A 225 21.29 -29.55 -3.80
CA ASN A 225 21.16 -30.98 -3.66
C ASN A 225 22.26 -31.74 -4.44
N ALA A 226 22.56 -33.00 -4.04
CA ALA A 226 23.59 -33.80 -4.68
C ALA A 226 23.38 -34.05 -6.18
N GLY A 227 22.13 -34.03 -6.65
CA GLY A 227 21.76 -34.16 -8.06
C GLY A 227 21.91 -32.87 -8.86
N MET A 228 22.23 -31.74 -8.23
CA MET A 228 22.35 -30.42 -8.84
C MET A 228 21.09 -30.02 -9.67
N THR A 229 19.92 -30.34 -9.14
CA THR A 229 18.61 -30.06 -9.77
C THR A 229 17.76 -29.06 -9.00
N ASN A 230 18.10 -28.84 -7.74
CA ASN A 230 17.46 -27.81 -6.91
C ASN A 230 18.42 -27.21 -5.89
N ALA A 231 18.06 -26.03 -5.41
CA ALA A 231 18.73 -25.34 -4.31
C ALA A 231 17.71 -24.86 -3.29
N THR A 232 18.00 -25.06 -2.02
CA THR A 232 17.27 -24.43 -0.92
C THR A 232 17.96 -23.11 -0.60
N ILE A 233 17.21 -22.03 -0.70
CA ILE A 233 17.65 -20.64 -0.49
C ILE A 233 16.96 -20.09 0.75
N VAL A 234 17.75 -19.57 1.69
CA VAL A 234 17.27 -18.79 2.85
C VAL A 234 17.67 -17.35 2.65
N PHE A 235 16.73 -16.43 2.77
CA PHE A 235 16.97 -15.00 2.59
C PHE A 235 16.21 -14.17 3.62
N THR A 236 16.70 -12.96 3.91
CA THR A 236 15.99 -12.00 4.80
C THR A 236 14.68 -11.59 4.17
N SER A 237 13.63 -11.44 4.98
CA SER A 237 12.28 -11.11 4.46
C SER A 237 11.45 -10.29 5.43
N ARG A 238 10.45 -9.60 4.90
CA ARG A 238 9.44 -8.82 5.64
C ARG A 238 8.03 -9.25 5.21
N SER A 239 7.12 -9.35 6.16
CA SER A 239 5.71 -9.73 5.90
C SER A 239 4.96 -8.73 5.01
N SER A 240 5.46 -7.51 4.91
CA SER A 240 4.93 -6.44 4.04
C SER A 240 5.34 -6.55 2.58
N ARG A 241 6.15 -7.52 2.23
CA ARG A 241 6.64 -7.74 0.86
C ARG A 241 6.35 -9.15 0.38
N ARG A 242 6.33 -9.29 -0.94
CA ARG A 242 6.28 -10.58 -1.63
C ARG A 242 7.63 -10.84 -2.30
N TYR A 243 7.86 -12.09 -2.70
CA TYR A 243 9.18 -12.50 -3.20
C TYR A 243 9.05 -13.43 -4.39
N ARG A 244 10.09 -13.41 -5.24
CA ARG A 244 10.34 -14.45 -6.23
C ARG A 244 11.81 -14.85 -6.20
N LEU A 245 12.09 -16.11 -6.49
CA LEU A 245 13.44 -16.59 -6.68
C LEU A 245 13.75 -16.74 -8.17
N GLN A 246 14.95 -16.37 -8.53
CA GLN A 246 15.46 -16.49 -9.89
C GLN A 246 16.84 -17.14 -9.87
N TRP A 247 17.18 -17.81 -10.95
CA TRP A 247 18.48 -18.37 -11.20
C TRP A 247 18.99 -18.04 -12.60
N THR A 248 20.30 -18.13 -12.80
CA THR A 248 20.94 -17.95 -14.11
C THR A 248 22.20 -18.78 -14.24
N PRO A 249 22.55 -19.28 -15.44
CA PRO A 249 23.83 -19.93 -15.67
C PRO A 249 24.98 -18.94 -15.94
N ASP A 250 24.68 -17.71 -16.34
CA ASP A 250 25.63 -16.78 -16.98
C ASP A 250 25.55 -15.31 -16.49
N LEU A 251 24.67 -15.02 -15.50
CA LEU A 251 24.40 -13.68 -14.96
C LEU A 251 23.77 -12.70 -15.95
N THR A 252 23.38 -13.15 -17.14
CA THR A 252 22.76 -12.27 -18.17
C THR A 252 21.25 -12.43 -18.20
N THR A 253 20.76 -13.67 -18.30
CA THR A 253 19.31 -13.95 -18.35
C THR A 253 18.86 -14.64 -17.10
N TRP A 254 17.99 -13.97 -16.31
CA TRP A 254 17.44 -14.51 -15.07
C TRP A 254 16.14 -15.23 -15.34
N LEU A 255 16.08 -16.49 -14.95
CA LEU A 255 14.95 -17.39 -15.11
C LEU A 255 14.21 -17.54 -13.78
N THR A 256 12.89 -17.44 -13.81
CA THR A 256 12.03 -17.65 -12.64
C THR A 256 11.57 -19.10 -12.61
N ASP A 257 11.60 -19.74 -11.44
CA ASP A 257 10.93 -21.02 -11.26
C ASP A 257 9.41 -20.80 -11.29
N SER A 258 8.76 -21.24 -12.37
CA SER A 258 7.33 -21.07 -12.55
C SER A 258 6.47 -21.80 -11.52
N SER A 259 7.03 -22.83 -10.86
CA SER A 259 6.33 -23.57 -9.79
C SER A 259 6.22 -22.79 -8.49
N LEU A 260 7.13 -21.85 -8.23
CA LEU A 260 7.09 -20.96 -7.07
C LEU A 260 6.27 -19.71 -7.31
N GLY A 261 6.35 -19.13 -8.51
CA GLY A 261 5.73 -17.84 -8.83
C GLY A 261 6.20 -16.72 -7.89
N ILE A 262 5.26 -15.83 -7.52
CA ILE A 262 5.45 -14.80 -6.49
C ILE A 262 4.77 -15.29 -5.20
N PHE A 263 5.52 -15.37 -4.11
CA PHE A 263 5.07 -15.91 -2.83
C PHE A 263 5.25 -14.89 -1.68
N SER A 264 4.53 -15.10 -0.58
CA SER A 264 4.64 -14.29 0.64
C SER A 264 5.83 -14.76 1.49
N ALA A 265 6.30 -13.87 2.38
CA ALA A 265 7.26 -14.21 3.41
C ALA A 265 6.74 -15.33 4.33
N ASP A 266 7.66 -16.10 4.88
CA ASP A 266 7.38 -16.95 6.04
C ASP A 266 7.27 -16.09 7.31
N PRO A 267 6.65 -16.57 8.37
CA PRO A 267 6.68 -15.89 9.66
C PRO A 267 8.13 -15.73 10.16
N GLY A 268 8.47 -14.51 10.60
CA GLY A 268 9.80 -14.18 11.10
C GLY A 268 10.67 -13.39 10.11
N PRO A 269 11.98 -13.24 10.40
CA PRO A 269 12.86 -12.36 9.65
C PRO A 269 13.45 -12.98 8.37
N THR A 270 13.23 -14.26 8.12
CA THR A 270 13.75 -14.99 6.96
C THR A 270 12.69 -15.86 6.31
N THR A 271 12.86 -16.08 5.01
CA THR A 271 12.03 -17.00 4.21
C THR A 271 12.92 -18.08 3.60
N THR A 272 12.41 -19.32 3.59
CA THR A 272 13.08 -20.48 2.99
C THR A 272 12.27 -21.00 1.82
N ARG A 273 12.90 -21.15 0.64
CA ARG A 273 12.28 -21.77 -0.54
C ARG A 273 13.26 -22.66 -1.27
N THR A 274 12.74 -23.69 -1.92
CA THR A 274 13.50 -24.54 -2.83
C THR A 274 13.18 -24.14 -4.26
N ILE A 275 14.20 -23.78 -5.03
CA ILE A 275 14.11 -23.44 -6.45
C ILE A 275 14.63 -24.60 -7.29
N ASN A 276 13.88 -24.95 -8.36
CA ASN A 276 14.26 -26.01 -9.28
C ASN A 276 14.95 -25.44 -10.52
N PHE A 277 15.91 -26.18 -11.06
CA PHE A 277 16.63 -25.80 -12.27
C PHE A 277 17.18 -27.04 -13.01
N PRO A 278 17.39 -26.97 -14.33
CA PRO A 278 18.03 -28.06 -15.08
C PRO A 278 19.45 -28.34 -14.58
N THR A 279 19.92 -29.56 -14.68
CA THR A 279 21.30 -29.92 -14.38
C THR A 279 22.31 -29.11 -15.21
N GLY A 280 23.44 -28.72 -14.60
CA GLY A 280 24.47 -27.92 -15.27
C GLY A 280 25.59 -27.49 -14.32
N ALA A 281 26.69 -26.99 -14.90
CA ALA A 281 27.94 -26.77 -14.17
C ALA A 281 27.94 -25.54 -13.25
N LYS A 282 27.19 -24.49 -13.58
CA LYS A 282 27.17 -23.24 -12.82
C LYS A 282 25.74 -22.74 -12.65
N ARG A 283 25.45 -22.21 -11.48
CA ARG A 283 24.17 -21.55 -11.17
C ARG A 283 24.41 -20.41 -10.20
N PHE A 284 23.77 -19.28 -10.50
CA PHE A 284 23.70 -18.13 -9.63
C PHE A 284 22.25 -17.92 -9.24
N PHE A 285 22.00 -17.47 -8.03
CA PHE A 285 20.66 -17.28 -7.49
C PHE A 285 20.49 -15.85 -7.01
N ARG A 286 19.27 -15.33 -7.15
CA ARG A 286 18.85 -14.10 -6.48
C ARG A 286 17.44 -14.23 -5.93
N ALA A 287 17.21 -13.63 -4.79
CA ALA A 287 15.89 -13.29 -4.31
C ALA A 287 15.53 -11.88 -4.81
N VAL A 288 14.27 -11.66 -5.14
CA VAL A 288 13.76 -10.35 -5.57
C VAL A 288 12.56 -10.02 -4.71
N SER A 289 12.61 -8.87 -4.04
CA SER A 289 11.46 -8.31 -3.34
C SER A 289 10.48 -7.70 -4.35
N VAL A 290 9.19 -7.88 -4.10
CA VAL A 290 8.09 -7.44 -4.97
C VAL A 290 7.07 -6.72 -4.10
N LEU A 291 6.67 -5.52 -4.51
CA LEU A 291 5.64 -4.76 -3.84
C LEU A 291 4.29 -5.52 -3.86
N PRO A 292 3.41 -5.31 -2.86
CA PRO A 292 2.10 -5.93 -2.81
C PRO A 292 1.27 -5.67 -4.07
N LEU A 293 0.51 -6.68 -4.49
CA LEU A 293 -0.39 -6.65 -5.67
C LEU A 293 0.31 -6.36 -7.01
N GLN A 294 1.62 -6.38 -7.07
CA GLN A 294 2.37 -6.44 -8.32
C GLN A 294 2.55 -7.90 -8.73
N ASN A 295 2.02 -8.28 -9.91
CA ASN A 295 2.05 -9.64 -10.44
C ASN A 295 3.05 -9.76 -11.60
#